data_a6706eea21061b5075503337dd986f58
#
_entry.id   a6706eea21061b5075503337dd986f58
#
_cell.length_a   1.000
_cell.length_b   1.000
_cell.length_c   1.000
_cell.angle_alpha   90.00
_cell.angle_beta   90.00
_cell.angle_gamma   90.00
#
_symmetry.space_group_name_H-M   'P 1'
#
loop_
_entity.id
_entity.type
_entity.pdbx_description
1 polymer ?
#
loop_
_entity_poly.entity_id
_entity_poly.type
_entity_poly.pdbx_seq_one_letter_code
_entity_poly.pdbx_strand_id
1 'polypeptide(L)'
;MTKFLKKSFKYQFSSWTKDISENAEVNWTEQLSILNKIADLITPHLSLEEIIEVIYENVNQLTDAYQFCVVIYDEKEGLLHYKGLIENGKRFPDFSIDALDDSRLGSWCIRNEQDIFMNDVDKEYSKYVAVNPKPLTGIQPKAALYTPLRLNNKIAGLDVVRTINKNVYQPHHLYILKTVGNFVVRALELAKMSGTPFVQGTGRTKEWRWNSMEQMPAGSKKQLSTLSEREKDVLFLLITGLTNKAIANKLYVSADTIKTHTLNIYRKMEVSNRSSAILKAIELGWLV
;
A
#
# COMPACT_ATOMS: atom_id res chain seq x y z
N MET A 1 10.57 5.36 -28.33
CA MET A 1 10.50 5.10 -26.89
C MET A 1 10.67 3.60 -26.54
N THR A 2 10.03 2.69 -27.25
CA THR A 2 10.09 1.22 -27.07
C THR A 2 11.52 0.62 -27.23
N LYS A 3 12.38 1.19 -28.08
CA LYS A 3 13.74 0.70 -28.30
C LYS A 3 14.72 0.93 -27.13
N PHE A 4 14.51 1.96 -26.33
CA PHE A 4 15.39 2.30 -25.20
C PHE A 4 15.11 1.38 -23.99
N LEU A 5 13.84 1.08 -23.72
CA LEU A 5 13.43 0.14 -22.68
C LEU A 5 13.94 -1.28 -22.99
N LYS A 6 13.80 -1.75 -24.24
CA LYS A 6 14.34 -3.06 -24.68
C LYS A 6 15.86 -3.20 -24.52
N LYS A 7 16.61 -2.12 -24.65
CA LYS A 7 18.07 -2.14 -24.55
C LYS A 7 18.57 -2.14 -23.10
N SER A 8 17.93 -1.38 -22.21
CA SER A 8 18.22 -1.38 -20.77
C SER A 8 17.86 -2.73 -20.13
N PHE A 9 16.74 -3.31 -20.50
CA PHE A 9 16.30 -4.64 -20.06
C PHE A 9 17.31 -5.74 -20.41
N LYS A 10 17.83 -5.73 -21.62
CA LYS A 10 18.74 -6.78 -22.11
C LYS A 10 20.10 -6.79 -21.40
N TYR A 11 20.60 -5.64 -20.97
CA TYR A 11 21.89 -5.51 -20.28
C TYR A 11 21.82 -5.85 -18.78
N GLN A 12 20.76 -5.51 -18.09
CA GLN A 12 20.57 -5.90 -16.69
C GLN A 12 20.28 -7.40 -16.54
N PHE A 13 19.58 -8.00 -17.49
CA PHE A 13 19.20 -9.41 -17.48
C PHE A 13 20.40 -10.36 -17.62
N SER A 14 21.39 -10.02 -18.45
CA SER A 14 22.53 -10.89 -18.73
C SER A 14 23.52 -11.04 -17.58
N SER A 15 23.56 -10.10 -16.64
CA SER A 15 24.42 -10.21 -15.46
C SER A 15 23.81 -11.08 -14.34
N TRP A 16 22.49 -11.20 -14.30
CA TRP A 16 21.74 -11.89 -13.23
C TRP A 16 21.47 -13.37 -13.53
N THR A 17 21.38 -13.75 -14.79
CA THR A 17 21.15 -15.16 -15.17
C THR A 17 22.29 -16.09 -14.77
N LYS A 18 23.46 -15.56 -14.42
CA LYS A 18 24.60 -16.34 -13.92
C LYS A 18 24.44 -16.81 -12.48
N ASP A 19 23.66 -16.11 -11.64
CA ASP A 19 23.54 -16.41 -10.20
C ASP A 19 22.30 -17.26 -9.85
N ILE A 20 21.42 -17.57 -10.82
CA ILE A 20 20.12 -18.22 -10.58
C ILE A 20 20.12 -19.71 -11.04
N SER A 21 21.28 -20.30 -11.30
CA SER A 21 21.36 -21.57 -12.04
C SER A 21 21.06 -22.86 -11.26
N GLU A 22 20.46 -22.86 -10.06
CA GLU A 22 20.38 -24.13 -9.33
C GLU A 22 19.02 -24.67 -8.85
N ASN A 23 17.87 -23.96 -8.99
CA ASN A 23 16.60 -24.62 -8.57
C ASN A 23 15.36 -24.09 -9.30
N ALA A 24 14.67 -24.97 -9.99
CA ALA A 24 13.46 -24.82 -10.81
C ALA A 24 13.67 -24.02 -12.11
N GLU A 25 13.39 -24.66 -13.23
CA GLU A 25 13.35 -24.01 -14.56
C GLU A 25 12.28 -22.90 -14.57
N VAL A 26 12.71 -21.69 -14.27
CA VAL A 26 11.84 -20.51 -14.42
C VAL A 26 11.62 -20.28 -15.91
N ASN A 27 10.40 -20.30 -16.37
CA ASN A 27 10.07 -19.97 -17.75
C ASN A 27 10.21 -18.45 -18.00
N TRP A 28 11.45 -18.00 -18.12
CA TRP A 28 11.77 -16.57 -18.34
C TRP A 28 11.12 -16.00 -19.59
N THR A 29 10.89 -16.79 -20.62
CA THR A 29 10.24 -16.33 -21.86
C THR A 29 8.79 -15.92 -21.58
N GLU A 30 8.07 -16.72 -20.83
CA GLU A 30 6.70 -16.42 -20.44
C GLU A 30 6.63 -15.20 -19.50
N GLN A 31 7.48 -15.16 -18.47
CA GLN A 31 7.52 -14.04 -17.53
C GLN A 31 7.85 -12.71 -18.22
N LEU A 32 8.82 -12.72 -19.15
CA LEU A 32 9.14 -11.54 -19.96
C LEU A 32 7.99 -11.13 -20.88
N SER A 33 7.27 -12.10 -21.43
CA SER A 33 6.08 -11.80 -22.25
C SER A 33 5.02 -11.06 -21.42
N ILE A 34 4.76 -11.51 -20.19
CA ILE A 34 3.79 -10.86 -19.29
C ILE A 34 4.27 -9.46 -18.88
N LEU A 35 5.54 -9.30 -18.50
CA LEU A 35 6.11 -7.99 -18.17
C LEU A 35 6.05 -7.02 -19.35
N ASN A 36 6.33 -7.48 -20.58
CA ASN A 36 6.16 -6.66 -21.76
C ASN A 36 4.70 -6.27 -22.00
N LYS A 37 3.76 -7.21 -21.79
CA LYS A 37 2.33 -6.92 -21.86
C LYS A 37 1.94 -5.82 -20.86
N ILE A 38 2.38 -5.90 -19.60
CA ILE A 38 2.14 -4.85 -18.61
C ILE A 38 2.71 -3.50 -19.11
N ALA A 39 3.94 -3.50 -19.59
CA ALA A 39 4.60 -2.29 -20.09
C ALA A 39 3.87 -1.65 -21.30
N ASP A 40 3.31 -2.48 -22.18
CA ASP A 40 2.57 -2.01 -23.37
C ASP A 40 1.17 -1.47 -22.98
N LEU A 41 0.55 -2.00 -21.93
CA LEU A 41 -0.74 -1.54 -21.40
C LEU A 41 -0.63 -0.20 -20.65
N ILE A 42 0.51 0.08 -20.02
CA ILE A 42 0.73 1.32 -19.28
C ILE A 42 1.05 2.46 -20.26
N THR A 43 0.06 3.33 -20.48
CA THR A 43 0.17 4.50 -21.32
C THR A 43 0.28 5.79 -20.50
N PRO A 44 0.80 6.91 -21.06
CA PRO A 44 0.91 8.18 -20.35
C PRO A 44 -0.43 8.81 -19.91
N HIS A 45 -1.53 8.29 -20.41
CA HIS A 45 -2.87 8.82 -20.13
C HIS A 45 -3.56 8.12 -18.95
N LEU A 46 -3.01 6.99 -18.48
CA LEU A 46 -3.57 6.27 -17.35
C LEU A 46 -3.30 7.00 -16.04
N SER A 47 -4.30 7.02 -15.19
CA SER A 47 -4.16 7.40 -13.78
C SER A 47 -3.33 6.35 -13.02
N LEU A 48 -2.84 6.70 -11.83
CA LEU A 48 -2.15 5.72 -10.99
C LEU A 48 -3.05 4.54 -10.65
N GLU A 49 -4.31 4.81 -10.36
CA GLU A 49 -5.31 3.81 -10.04
C GLU A 49 -5.47 2.79 -11.16
N GLU A 50 -5.59 3.25 -12.40
CA GLU A 50 -5.68 2.39 -13.59
C GLU A 50 -4.39 1.59 -13.80
N ILE A 51 -3.23 2.19 -13.55
CA ILE A 51 -1.94 1.50 -13.63
C ILE A 51 -1.85 0.38 -12.59
N ILE A 52 -2.27 0.64 -11.36
CA ILE A 52 -2.30 -0.37 -10.29
C ILE A 52 -3.23 -1.53 -10.66
N GLU A 53 -4.38 -1.26 -11.28
CA GLU A 53 -5.31 -2.28 -11.76
C GLU A 53 -4.68 -3.13 -12.87
N VAL A 54 -4.07 -2.51 -13.87
CA VAL A 54 -3.34 -3.22 -14.94
C VAL A 54 -2.25 -4.12 -14.37
N ILE A 55 -1.50 -3.63 -13.40
CA ILE A 55 -0.46 -4.42 -12.74
C ILE A 55 -1.07 -5.59 -11.97
N TYR A 56 -2.09 -5.36 -11.16
CA TYR A 56 -2.72 -6.40 -10.35
C TYR A 56 -3.31 -7.53 -11.20
N GLU A 57 -4.01 -7.20 -12.29
CA GLU A 57 -4.59 -8.19 -13.21
C GLU A 57 -3.56 -9.13 -13.84
N ASN A 58 -2.30 -8.69 -13.94
CA ASN A 58 -1.25 -9.45 -14.59
C ASN A 58 -0.19 -10.00 -13.61
N VAL A 59 0.01 -9.39 -12.44
CA VAL A 59 1.06 -9.79 -11.48
C VAL A 59 0.84 -11.20 -10.93
N ASN A 60 -0.41 -11.66 -10.80
CA ASN A 60 -0.73 -13.02 -10.36
C ASN A 60 -0.31 -14.12 -11.37
N GLN A 61 0.01 -13.75 -12.60
CA GLN A 61 0.61 -14.66 -13.57
C GLN A 61 2.14 -14.76 -13.38
N LEU A 62 2.72 -13.85 -12.62
CA LEU A 62 4.17 -13.74 -12.37
C LEU A 62 4.56 -14.23 -10.98
N THR A 63 3.66 -14.04 -9.99
CA THR A 63 3.89 -14.41 -8.59
C THR A 63 2.56 -14.59 -7.87
N ASP A 64 2.57 -15.27 -6.72
CA ASP A 64 1.38 -15.39 -5.86
C ASP A 64 1.12 -14.05 -5.15
N ALA A 65 0.25 -13.24 -5.75
CA ALA A 65 -0.15 -11.92 -5.26
C ALA A 65 -1.59 -11.94 -4.71
N TYR A 66 -1.86 -12.74 -3.67
CA TYR A 66 -3.14 -12.71 -2.96
C TYR A 66 -3.49 -11.27 -2.53
N GLN A 67 -2.49 -10.51 -2.13
CA GLN A 67 -2.60 -9.08 -1.84
C GLN A 67 -1.48 -8.31 -2.55
N PHE A 68 -1.87 -7.21 -3.21
CA PHE A 68 -0.97 -6.27 -3.87
C PHE A 68 -1.30 -4.85 -3.45
N CYS A 69 -0.31 -4.02 -3.24
CA CYS A 69 -0.51 -2.58 -3.10
C CYS A 69 0.73 -1.79 -3.48
N VAL A 70 0.49 -0.56 -3.91
CA VAL A 70 1.49 0.49 -4.07
C VAL A 70 1.37 1.44 -2.88
N VAL A 71 2.48 1.79 -2.28
CA VAL A 71 2.54 2.74 -1.17
C VAL A 71 3.35 3.94 -1.63
N ILE A 72 2.79 5.13 -1.54
CA ILE A 72 3.48 6.38 -1.86
C ILE A 72 4.00 7.01 -0.57
N TYR A 73 5.27 7.37 -0.54
CA TYR A 73 5.87 8.05 0.60
C TYR A 73 5.82 9.57 0.42
N ASP A 74 5.13 10.25 1.32
CA ASP A 74 5.17 11.70 1.45
C ASP A 74 6.18 12.08 2.53
N GLU A 75 7.39 12.45 2.10
CA GLU A 75 8.47 12.86 2.99
C GLU A 75 8.12 14.12 3.81
N LYS A 76 7.32 15.03 3.23
CA LYS A 76 6.95 16.31 3.89
C LYS A 76 5.96 16.09 5.04
N GLU A 77 4.97 15.24 4.80
CA GLU A 77 3.94 14.92 5.81
C GLU A 77 4.36 13.75 6.71
N GLY A 78 5.42 13.02 6.36
CA GLY A 78 5.87 11.82 7.07
C GLY A 78 4.86 10.68 6.99
N LEU A 79 4.15 10.57 5.87
CA LEU A 79 3.07 9.61 5.69
C LEU A 79 3.37 8.57 4.59
N LEU A 80 2.89 7.36 4.81
CA LEU A 80 2.79 6.30 3.82
C LEU A 80 1.35 6.20 3.35
N HIS A 81 1.09 6.58 2.10
CA HIS A 81 -0.21 6.52 1.45
C HIS A 81 -0.36 5.19 0.73
N TYR A 82 -1.18 4.31 1.26
CA TYR A 82 -1.53 3.03 0.65
C TYR A 82 -2.54 3.27 -0.47
N LYS A 83 -2.07 3.09 -1.70
CA LYS A 83 -2.86 3.29 -2.92
C LYS A 83 -3.17 1.94 -3.56
N GLY A 84 -4.46 1.76 -3.92
CA GLY A 84 -4.87 0.57 -4.64
C GLY A 84 -4.53 -0.73 -3.92
N LEU A 85 -4.75 -0.82 -2.60
CA LEU A 85 -4.66 -2.09 -1.89
C LEU A 85 -5.74 -3.03 -2.43
N ILE A 86 -5.32 -4.11 -3.07
CA ILE A 86 -6.20 -5.15 -3.59
C ILE A 86 -5.87 -6.46 -2.88
N GLU A 87 -6.88 -7.14 -2.36
CA GLU A 87 -6.76 -8.44 -1.70
C GLU A 87 -7.81 -9.38 -2.26
N ASN A 88 -7.36 -10.50 -2.82
CA ASN A 88 -8.21 -11.50 -3.44
C ASN A 88 -9.26 -10.88 -4.40
N GLY A 89 -8.82 -9.98 -5.29
CA GLY A 89 -9.68 -9.27 -6.24
C GLY A 89 -10.53 -8.15 -5.66
N LYS A 90 -10.57 -7.99 -4.33
CA LYS A 90 -11.31 -6.90 -3.68
C LYS A 90 -10.41 -5.70 -3.46
N ARG A 91 -10.77 -4.56 -4.03
CA ARG A 91 -10.08 -3.29 -3.76
C ARG A 91 -10.53 -2.70 -2.43
N PHE A 92 -9.55 -2.29 -1.64
CA PHE A 92 -9.75 -1.55 -0.40
C PHE A 92 -9.60 -0.05 -0.67
N PRO A 93 -10.28 0.78 0.11
CA PRO A 93 -10.09 2.23 0.05
C PRO A 93 -8.67 2.63 0.39
N ASP A 94 -8.23 3.74 -0.19
CA ASP A 94 -6.95 4.34 0.13
C ASP A 94 -6.90 4.80 1.58
N PHE A 95 -5.77 4.63 2.24
CA PHE A 95 -5.53 5.07 3.61
C PHE A 95 -4.08 5.48 3.80
N SER A 96 -3.78 6.13 4.91
CA SER A 96 -2.43 6.58 5.22
C SER A 96 -2.02 6.16 6.62
N ILE A 97 -0.74 5.83 6.80
CA ILE A 97 -0.14 5.54 8.09
C ILE A 97 1.08 6.43 8.31
N ASP A 98 1.48 6.58 9.56
CA ASP A 98 2.71 7.28 9.92
C ASP A 98 3.94 6.48 9.44
N ALA A 99 4.84 7.12 8.72
CA ALA A 99 6.08 6.51 8.25
C ALA A 99 7.04 6.17 9.41
N LEU A 100 6.83 6.75 10.59
CA LEU A 100 7.60 6.46 11.81
C LEU A 100 6.98 5.34 12.66
N ASP A 101 5.89 4.70 12.22
CA ASP A 101 5.31 3.55 12.95
C ASP A 101 6.27 2.35 12.89
N ASP A 102 7.03 2.16 13.99
CA ASP A 102 8.03 1.10 14.13
C ASP A 102 7.46 -0.32 14.11
N SER A 103 6.15 -0.46 14.22
CA SER A 103 5.48 -1.75 14.16
C SER A 103 5.21 -2.22 12.72
N ARG A 104 5.50 -1.40 11.70
CA ARG A 104 5.15 -1.66 10.31
C ARG A 104 6.33 -2.00 9.43
N LEU A 105 6.20 -3.07 8.66
CA LEU A 105 7.20 -3.47 7.67
C LEU A 105 7.41 -2.41 6.59
N GLY A 106 6.35 -1.71 6.17
CA GLY A 106 6.45 -0.60 5.21
C GLY A 106 7.34 0.52 5.74
N SER A 107 7.16 0.92 7.00
CA SER A 107 7.99 1.93 7.66
C SER A 107 9.44 1.47 7.80
N TRP A 108 9.66 0.20 8.15
CA TRP A 108 11.00 -0.38 8.20
C TRP A 108 11.69 -0.34 6.83
N CYS A 109 10.98 -0.74 5.76
CA CYS A 109 11.49 -0.78 4.40
C CYS A 109 11.91 0.62 3.90
N ILE A 110 11.10 1.66 4.18
CA ILE A 110 11.44 3.06 3.85
C ILE A 110 12.70 3.54 4.59
N ARG A 111 12.76 3.32 5.92
CA ARG A 111 13.87 3.82 6.75
C ARG A 111 15.21 3.13 6.46
N ASN A 112 15.16 1.82 6.18
CA ASN A 112 16.37 1.05 5.90
C ASN A 112 16.72 1.02 4.41
N GLU A 113 15.81 1.49 3.54
CA GLU A 113 15.96 1.49 2.09
C GLU A 113 16.28 0.10 1.51
N GLN A 114 15.77 -0.95 2.16
CA GLN A 114 16.06 -2.34 1.84
C GLN A 114 14.78 -3.10 1.51
N ASP A 115 14.94 -4.12 0.68
CA ASP A 115 13.88 -5.07 0.38
C ASP A 115 13.55 -5.92 1.61
N ILE A 116 12.30 -6.37 1.70
CA ILE A 116 11.86 -7.40 2.61
C ILE A 116 11.49 -8.63 1.79
N PHE A 117 12.08 -9.75 2.16
CA PHE A 117 11.80 -11.05 1.58
C PHE A 117 11.50 -12.05 2.69
N MET A 118 10.24 -12.44 2.81
CA MET A 118 9.78 -13.40 3.81
C MET A 118 8.96 -14.51 3.16
N ASN A 119 9.34 -15.73 3.41
CA ASN A 119 8.59 -16.93 3.01
C ASN A 119 7.82 -17.59 4.16
N ASP A 120 8.12 -17.23 5.40
CA ASP A 120 7.37 -17.60 6.60
C ASP A 120 7.29 -16.41 7.54
N VAL A 121 6.22 -15.62 7.40
CA VAL A 121 5.98 -14.43 8.21
C VAL A 121 5.99 -14.74 9.72
N ASP A 122 5.47 -15.92 10.13
CA ASP A 122 5.41 -16.28 11.54
C ASP A 122 6.81 -16.41 12.18
N LYS A 123 7.83 -16.80 11.37
CA LYS A 123 9.23 -16.98 11.82
C LYS A 123 10.12 -15.78 11.52
N GLU A 124 9.82 -15.05 10.46
CA GLU A 124 10.75 -14.07 9.90
C GLU A 124 10.39 -12.62 10.24
N TYR A 125 9.16 -12.37 10.69
CA TYR A 125 8.69 -11.00 10.95
C TYR A 125 9.60 -10.26 11.93
N SER A 126 10.03 -10.94 13.00
CA SER A 126 10.88 -10.37 14.04
C SER A 126 12.28 -9.96 13.58
N LYS A 127 12.72 -10.38 12.38
CA LYS A 127 13.98 -9.90 11.78
C LYS A 127 13.92 -8.41 11.41
N TYR A 128 12.73 -7.89 11.19
CA TYR A 128 12.49 -6.54 10.68
C TYR A 128 11.88 -5.63 11.76
N VAL A 129 10.84 -6.09 12.45
CA VAL A 129 10.13 -5.31 13.47
C VAL A 129 9.75 -6.19 14.66
N ALA A 130 9.74 -5.60 15.84
CA ALA A 130 9.57 -6.34 17.09
C ALA A 130 8.15 -6.87 17.31
N VAL A 131 7.15 -6.20 16.78
CA VAL A 131 5.72 -6.51 17.00
C VAL A 131 5.04 -6.77 15.67
N ASN A 132 4.38 -7.92 15.54
CA ASN A 132 3.54 -8.21 14.39
C ASN A 132 2.12 -7.70 14.64
N PRO A 133 1.74 -6.53 14.13
CA PRO A 133 0.42 -5.98 14.35
C PRO A 133 -0.64 -6.79 13.61
N LYS A 134 -1.89 -6.71 14.08
CA LYS A 134 -3.00 -7.31 13.33
C LYS A 134 -3.02 -6.78 11.90
N PRO A 135 -3.25 -7.65 10.90
CA PRO A 135 -3.34 -7.25 9.51
C PRO A 135 -4.45 -6.22 9.31
N LEU A 136 -4.23 -5.30 8.36
CA LEU A 136 -5.20 -4.26 8.05
C LEU A 136 -6.51 -4.85 7.50
N THR A 137 -6.42 -5.91 6.72
CA THR A 137 -7.55 -6.58 6.06
C THR A 137 -8.15 -7.72 6.89
N GLY A 138 -7.61 -7.98 8.08
CA GLY A 138 -8.03 -9.11 8.92
C GLY A 138 -7.39 -10.45 8.55
N ILE A 139 -6.80 -10.59 7.35
CA ILE A 139 -6.15 -11.82 6.89
C ILE A 139 -4.64 -11.72 7.13
N GLN A 140 -4.10 -12.66 7.94
CA GLN A 140 -2.67 -12.73 8.22
C GLN A 140 -1.92 -13.30 7.01
N PRO A 141 -1.06 -12.52 6.34
CA PRO A 141 -0.22 -13.05 5.28
C PRO A 141 0.78 -14.06 5.85
N LYS A 142 1.15 -15.04 5.05
CA LYS A 142 2.12 -16.08 5.40
C LYS A 142 3.47 -15.90 4.71
N ALA A 143 3.50 -15.22 3.57
CA ALA A 143 4.72 -14.76 2.92
C ALA A 143 4.54 -13.33 2.39
N ALA A 144 5.63 -12.58 2.24
CA ALA A 144 5.59 -11.18 1.85
C ALA A 144 6.87 -10.73 1.16
N LEU A 145 6.71 -9.89 0.14
CA LEU A 145 7.76 -9.14 -0.53
C LEU A 145 7.45 -7.66 -0.44
N TYR A 146 8.43 -6.85 -0.07
CA TYR A 146 8.38 -5.39 -0.13
C TYR A 146 9.61 -4.90 -0.87
N THR A 147 9.45 -3.94 -1.76
CA THR A 147 10.57 -3.31 -2.44
C THR A 147 10.41 -1.80 -2.48
N PRO A 148 11.48 -1.04 -2.15
CA PRO A 148 11.46 0.41 -2.26
C PRO A 148 11.32 0.86 -3.71
N LEU A 149 10.41 1.80 -3.96
CA LEU A 149 10.29 2.55 -5.20
C LEU A 149 11.22 3.77 -5.15
N ARG A 150 12.10 3.91 -6.14
CA ARG A 150 13.05 5.02 -6.21
C ARG A 150 12.76 5.92 -7.39
N LEU A 151 12.61 7.21 -7.10
CA LEU A 151 12.48 8.27 -8.08
C LEU A 151 13.65 9.24 -7.92
N ASN A 152 14.50 9.36 -8.93
CA ASN A 152 15.70 10.22 -8.88
C ASN A 152 16.59 9.91 -7.64
N ASN A 153 16.87 8.65 -7.40
CA ASN A 153 17.63 8.12 -6.25
C ASN A 153 17.02 8.38 -4.86
N LYS A 154 15.83 8.95 -4.76
CA LYS A 154 15.10 9.11 -3.51
C LYS A 154 14.00 8.08 -3.40
N ILE A 155 13.71 7.66 -2.18
CA ILE A 155 12.56 6.80 -1.92
C ILE A 155 11.28 7.57 -2.21
N ALA A 156 10.46 7.03 -3.10
CA ALA A 156 9.16 7.58 -3.47
C ALA A 156 8.01 6.75 -2.91
N GLY A 157 8.29 5.53 -2.45
CA GLY A 157 7.27 4.63 -1.95
C GLY A 157 7.74 3.18 -1.89
N LEU A 158 6.79 2.26 -1.95
CA LEU A 158 6.99 0.82 -1.93
C LEU A 158 6.03 0.12 -2.88
N ASP A 159 6.47 -1.00 -3.46
CA ASP A 159 5.60 -2.05 -3.95
C ASP A 159 5.53 -3.19 -2.93
N VAL A 160 4.36 -3.75 -2.77
CA VAL A 160 4.10 -4.81 -1.79
C VAL A 160 3.28 -5.92 -2.40
N VAL A 161 3.78 -7.15 -2.27
CA VAL A 161 3.04 -8.37 -2.58
C VAL A 161 3.01 -9.25 -1.34
N ARG A 162 1.85 -9.80 -1.01
CA ARG A 162 1.66 -10.70 0.12
C ARG A 162 0.75 -11.86 -0.27
N THR A 163 0.97 -13.02 0.35
CA THR A 163 0.15 -14.21 0.13
C THR A 163 -0.19 -14.92 1.43
N ILE A 164 -1.23 -15.75 1.38
CA ILE A 164 -1.65 -16.66 2.46
C ILE A 164 -0.91 -17.99 2.45
N ASN A 165 -0.06 -18.22 1.45
CA ASN A 165 0.73 -19.43 1.28
C ASN A 165 2.16 -19.20 1.76
N LYS A 166 2.76 -20.22 2.41
CA LYS A 166 4.17 -20.17 2.83
C LYS A 166 5.08 -20.72 1.73
N ASN A 167 6.34 -20.27 1.74
CA ASN A 167 7.42 -20.80 0.90
C ASN A 167 7.15 -20.77 -0.61
N VAL A 168 6.40 -19.77 -1.06
CA VAL A 168 6.05 -19.61 -2.49
C VAL A 168 6.96 -18.65 -3.24
N TYR A 169 7.66 -17.77 -2.52
CA TYR A 169 8.52 -16.80 -3.17
C TYR A 169 9.94 -17.34 -3.37
N GLN A 170 10.50 -16.99 -4.51
CA GLN A 170 11.88 -17.23 -4.88
C GLN A 170 12.57 -15.90 -5.21
N PRO A 171 13.90 -15.82 -5.22
CA PRO A 171 14.62 -14.56 -5.48
C PRO A 171 14.17 -13.82 -6.74
N HIS A 172 13.80 -14.55 -7.80
CA HIS A 172 13.33 -13.95 -9.05
C HIS A 172 12.00 -13.20 -8.89
N HIS A 173 11.13 -13.57 -7.95
CA HIS A 173 9.89 -12.84 -7.69
C HIS A 173 10.15 -11.42 -7.13
N LEU A 174 11.23 -11.24 -6.35
CA LEU A 174 11.65 -9.90 -5.91
C LEU A 174 12.11 -9.05 -7.09
N TYR A 175 12.82 -9.67 -8.05
CA TYR A 175 13.20 -8.99 -9.29
C TYR A 175 11.99 -8.59 -10.13
N ILE A 176 11.01 -9.47 -10.26
CA ILE A 176 9.72 -9.17 -10.93
C ILE A 176 9.05 -7.97 -10.26
N LEU A 177 8.94 -7.98 -8.93
CA LEU A 177 8.31 -6.88 -8.19
C LEU A 177 9.04 -5.56 -8.41
N LYS A 178 10.39 -5.55 -8.40
CA LYS A 178 11.19 -4.37 -8.73
C LYS A 178 10.94 -3.86 -10.15
N THR A 179 10.77 -4.79 -11.10
CA THR A 179 10.48 -4.42 -12.49
C THR A 179 9.10 -3.79 -12.63
N VAL A 180 8.11 -4.36 -11.95
CA VAL A 180 6.76 -3.79 -11.87
C VAL A 180 6.80 -2.42 -11.21
N GLY A 181 7.56 -2.26 -10.14
CA GLY A 181 7.76 -0.98 -9.46
C GLY A 181 8.34 0.12 -10.35
N ASN A 182 9.20 -0.24 -11.31
CA ASN A 182 9.71 0.72 -12.29
C ASN A 182 8.59 1.27 -13.20
N PHE A 183 7.55 0.50 -13.47
CA PHE A 183 6.39 1.00 -14.22
C PHE A 183 5.61 2.03 -13.39
N VAL A 184 5.43 1.75 -12.10
CA VAL A 184 4.80 2.71 -11.16
C VAL A 184 5.63 4.00 -11.07
N VAL A 185 6.95 3.88 -10.86
CA VAL A 185 7.84 5.06 -10.79
C VAL A 185 7.75 5.89 -12.07
N ARG A 186 7.72 5.24 -13.23
CA ARG A 186 7.58 5.94 -14.50
C ARG A 186 6.27 6.71 -14.63
N ALA A 187 5.18 6.11 -14.15
CA ALA A 187 3.89 6.79 -14.09
C ALA A 187 3.92 8.02 -13.17
N LEU A 188 4.58 7.88 -12.01
CA LEU A 188 4.80 8.97 -11.07
C LEU A 188 5.60 10.13 -11.70
N GLU A 189 6.63 9.83 -12.48
CA GLU A 189 7.41 10.84 -13.20
C GLU A 189 6.56 11.60 -14.21
N LEU A 190 5.79 10.87 -15.01
CA LEU A 190 4.93 11.47 -16.04
C LEU A 190 3.86 12.37 -15.41
N ALA A 191 3.24 11.93 -14.33
CA ALA A 191 2.26 12.73 -13.59
C ALA A 191 2.87 14.03 -13.04
N LYS A 192 4.10 13.98 -12.49
CA LYS A 192 4.81 15.19 -12.04
C LYS A 192 5.11 16.15 -13.18
N MET A 193 5.48 15.65 -14.35
CA MET A 193 5.78 16.48 -15.52
C MET A 193 4.54 17.16 -16.10
N SER A 194 3.38 16.52 -16.00
CA SER A 194 2.09 17.09 -16.45
C SER A 194 1.48 18.10 -15.46
N GLY A 195 2.16 18.35 -14.32
CA GLY A 195 1.67 19.25 -13.29
C GLY A 195 0.45 18.71 -12.53
N THR A 196 0.12 17.44 -12.71
CA THR A 196 -0.96 16.78 -11.98
C THR A 196 -0.47 16.50 -10.56
N PRO A 197 -1.07 17.08 -9.51
CA PRO A 197 -0.64 16.82 -8.14
C PRO A 197 -0.90 15.36 -7.79
N PHE A 198 0.16 14.60 -7.58
CA PHE A 198 0.08 13.15 -7.36
C PHE A 198 -0.46 12.77 -5.97
N VAL A 199 -0.30 13.66 -5.01
CA VAL A 199 -0.77 13.50 -3.62
C VAL A 199 -2.16 14.12 -3.41
N GLN A 200 -2.55 15.04 -4.31
CA GLN A 200 -3.93 15.51 -4.36
C GLN A 200 -4.71 14.55 -5.24
N GLY A 201 -5.61 13.79 -4.64
CA GLY A 201 -6.55 12.93 -5.34
C GLY A 201 -7.24 13.65 -6.49
N THR A 202 -6.64 13.54 -7.68
CA THR A 202 -7.20 14.04 -8.93
C THR A 202 -7.79 12.87 -9.68
N GLY A 203 -8.90 12.50 -9.27
CA GLY A 203 -9.76 11.52 -9.85
C GLY A 203 -10.67 11.06 -8.74
N ARG A 204 -11.73 11.84 -8.50
CA ARG A 204 -12.78 11.55 -7.52
C ARG A 204 -12.21 10.86 -6.28
N THR A 205 -11.49 11.61 -5.42
CA THR A 205 -11.49 11.27 -4.01
C THR A 205 -12.95 10.99 -3.72
N LYS A 206 -13.29 9.72 -3.46
CA LYS A 206 -14.56 9.45 -2.82
C LYS A 206 -14.57 10.45 -1.68
N GLU A 207 -15.38 11.51 -1.82
CA GLU A 207 -15.58 12.41 -0.69
C GLU A 207 -16.18 11.52 0.37
N TRP A 208 -15.34 11.08 1.30
CA TRP A 208 -15.79 10.27 2.41
C TRP A 208 -16.88 11.03 3.11
N ARG A 209 -18.07 10.48 3.08
CA ARG A 209 -19.22 11.02 3.80
C ARG A 209 -19.66 9.95 4.80
N TRP A 210 -20.10 10.41 5.94
CA TRP A 210 -20.81 9.53 6.83
C TRP A 210 -22.02 8.95 6.09
N ASN A 211 -22.13 7.64 6.11
CA ASN A 211 -23.34 6.99 5.62
C ASN A 211 -24.54 7.49 6.40
N SER A 212 -25.68 7.72 5.73
CA SER A 212 -26.90 8.05 6.47
C SER A 212 -27.21 6.91 7.45
N MET A 213 -27.66 7.25 8.64
CA MET A 213 -27.98 6.23 9.64
C MET A 213 -28.96 5.17 9.13
N GLU A 214 -29.78 5.50 8.14
CA GLU A 214 -30.76 4.60 7.52
C GLU A 214 -30.10 3.51 6.68
N GLN A 215 -28.98 3.82 6.04
CA GLN A 215 -28.24 2.90 5.15
C GLN A 215 -27.24 2.00 5.91
N MET A 216 -26.97 2.28 7.18
CA MET A 216 -26.03 1.48 7.97
C MET A 216 -26.68 0.18 8.47
N PRO A 217 -25.93 -0.94 8.50
CA PRO A 217 -26.37 -2.17 9.17
C PRO A 217 -26.75 -1.93 10.64
N ALA A 218 -27.75 -2.62 11.15
CA ALA A 218 -28.30 -2.38 12.50
C ALA A 218 -27.24 -2.48 13.62
N GLY A 219 -26.31 -3.44 13.54
CA GLY A 219 -25.20 -3.59 14.50
C GLY A 219 -24.19 -2.44 14.43
N SER A 220 -23.97 -1.89 13.25
CA SER A 220 -23.03 -0.79 13.02
C SER A 220 -23.51 0.53 13.61
N LYS A 221 -24.83 0.77 13.61
CA LYS A 221 -25.45 1.96 14.23
C LYS A 221 -25.17 2.02 15.72
N LYS A 222 -25.32 0.91 16.42
CA LYS A 222 -25.08 0.82 17.86
C LYS A 222 -23.63 1.14 18.21
N GLN A 223 -22.68 0.65 17.43
CA GLN A 223 -21.26 0.90 17.68
C GLN A 223 -20.88 2.35 17.34
N LEU A 224 -21.40 2.94 16.26
CA LEU A 224 -21.18 4.35 15.93
C LEU A 224 -21.73 5.29 17.02
N SER A 225 -22.87 4.93 17.65
CA SER A 225 -23.46 5.73 18.73
C SER A 225 -22.61 5.76 20.02
N THR A 226 -21.61 4.88 20.15
CA THR A 226 -20.66 4.92 21.27
C THR A 226 -19.62 6.03 21.15
N LEU A 227 -19.40 6.54 19.92
CA LEU A 227 -18.50 7.66 19.67
C LEU A 227 -19.23 8.99 19.90
N SER A 228 -18.59 9.92 20.62
CA SER A 228 -19.07 11.29 20.71
C SER A 228 -18.95 11.99 19.34
N GLU A 229 -19.68 13.07 19.11
CA GLU A 229 -19.59 13.83 17.87
C GLU A 229 -18.14 14.27 17.59
N ARG A 230 -17.42 14.68 18.64
CA ARG A 230 -16.01 15.07 18.49
C ARG A 230 -15.11 13.91 18.09
N GLU A 231 -15.36 12.70 18.61
CA GLU A 231 -14.63 11.50 18.21
C GLU A 231 -14.97 11.09 16.77
N LYS A 232 -16.21 11.31 16.33
CA LYS A 232 -16.60 11.11 14.92
C LYS A 232 -15.87 12.09 13.99
N ASP A 233 -15.79 13.38 14.36
CA ASP A 233 -15.04 14.38 13.61
C ASP A 233 -13.55 13.98 13.48
N VAL A 234 -12.95 13.59 14.61
CA VAL A 234 -11.55 13.14 14.64
C VAL A 234 -11.37 11.88 13.79
N LEU A 235 -12.23 10.88 13.92
CA LEU A 235 -12.18 9.66 13.13
C LEU A 235 -12.31 9.95 11.63
N PHE A 236 -13.24 10.81 11.25
CA PHE A 236 -13.40 11.22 9.86
C PHE A 236 -12.12 11.85 9.28
N LEU A 237 -11.51 12.77 10.03
CA LEU A 237 -10.27 13.41 9.62
C LEU A 237 -9.07 12.45 9.64
N LEU A 238 -9.06 11.47 10.53
CA LEU A 238 -8.09 10.38 10.51
C LEU A 238 -8.19 9.57 9.20
N ILE A 239 -9.39 9.26 8.76
CA ILE A 239 -9.65 8.49 7.54
C ILE A 239 -9.20 9.24 6.29
N THR A 240 -9.39 10.57 6.25
CA THR A 240 -8.90 11.40 5.14
C THR A 240 -7.36 11.55 5.10
N GLY A 241 -6.63 10.85 5.97
CA GLY A 241 -5.17 10.80 5.95
C GLY A 241 -4.46 11.91 6.74
N LEU A 242 -5.18 12.80 7.41
CA LEU A 242 -4.58 13.92 8.14
C LEU A 242 -3.78 13.43 9.37
N THR A 243 -2.59 13.98 9.60
CA THR A 243 -1.82 13.76 10.84
C THR A 243 -2.55 14.33 12.04
N ASN A 244 -2.22 13.86 13.26
CA ASN A 244 -2.80 14.42 14.49
C ASN A 244 -2.56 15.93 14.60
N LYS A 245 -1.40 16.42 14.14
CA LYS A 245 -1.08 17.85 14.09
C LYS A 245 -1.99 18.61 13.12
N ALA A 246 -2.23 18.07 11.93
CA ALA A 246 -3.11 18.66 10.93
C ALA A 246 -4.58 18.65 11.41
N ILE A 247 -5.02 17.56 12.06
CA ILE A 247 -6.35 17.46 12.68
C ILE A 247 -6.49 18.49 13.80
N ALA A 248 -5.48 18.62 14.66
CA ALA A 248 -5.45 19.60 15.74
C ALA A 248 -5.63 21.04 15.22
N ASN A 249 -4.88 21.40 14.18
CA ASN A 249 -5.02 22.68 13.52
C ASN A 249 -6.42 22.88 12.93
N LYS A 250 -6.97 21.89 12.25
CA LYS A 250 -8.29 21.96 11.60
C LYS A 250 -9.43 22.05 12.62
N LEU A 251 -9.26 21.43 13.78
CA LEU A 251 -10.27 21.41 14.84
C LEU A 251 -10.02 22.45 15.95
N TYR A 252 -8.98 23.28 15.81
CA TYR A 252 -8.60 24.35 16.75
C TYR A 252 -8.35 23.83 18.17
N VAL A 253 -7.63 22.70 18.29
CA VAL A 253 -7.26 22.08 19.57
C VAL A 253 -5.78 21.72 19.59
N SER A 254 -5.25 21.26 20.74
CA SER A 254 -3.87 20.78 20.83
C SER A 254 -3.68 19.39 20.18
N ALA A 255 -2.46 19.09 19.72
CA ALA A 255 -2.14 17.77 19.20
C ALA A 255 -2.32 16.67 20.27
N ASP A 256 -2.09 16.98 21.54
CA ASP A 256 -2.31 16.05 22.66
C ASP A 256 -3.80 15.77 22.88
N THR A 257 -4.66 16.77 22.67
CA THR A 257 -6.12 16.58 22.68
C THR A 257 -6.55 15.60 21.60
N ILE A 258 -6.01 15.72 20.39
CA ILE A 258 -6.30 14.77 19.30
C ILE A 258 -5.77 13.38 19.63
N LYS A 259 -4.58 13.27 20.23
CA LYS A 259 -4.02 12.00 20.68
C LYS A 259 -4.93 11.30 21.69
N THR A 260 -5.50 12.05 22.64
CA THR A 260 -6.47 11.55 23.62
C THR A 260 -7.75 11.06 22.94
N HIS A 261 -8.32 11.86 22.01
CA HIS A 261 -9.49 11.43 21.25
C HIS A 261 -9.21 10.16 20.45
N THR A 262 -8.05 10.09 19.81
CA THR A 262 -7.63 8.92 19.02
C THR A 262 -7.56 7.64 19.87
N LEU A 263 -6.97 7.72 21.06
CA LEU A 263 -6.91 6.60 22.00
C LEU A 263 -8.32 6.15 22.46
N ASN A 264 -9.21 7.11 22.73
CA ASN A 264 -10.58 6.82 23.09
C ASN A 264 -11.36 6.16 21.94
N ILE A 265 -11.16 6.63 20.71
CA ILE A 265 -11.72 6.02 19.50
C ILE A 265 -11.25 4.56 19.39
N TYR A 266 -9.94 4.30 19.50
CA TYR A 266 -9.40 2.95 19.41
C TYR A 266 -9.99 2.02 20.46
N ARG A 267 -10.10 2.47 21.71
CA ARG A 267 -10.72 1.70 22.79
C ARG A 267 -12.19 1.40 22.51
N LYS A 268 -12.98 2.38 22.08
CA LYS A 268 -14.42 2.22 21.79
C LYS A 268 -14.68 1.36 20.56
N MET A 269 -13.79 1.42 19.60
CA MET A 269 -13.82 0.58 18.40
C MET A 269 -13.15 -0.79 18.59
N GLU A 270 -12.56 -1.05 19.75
CA GLU A 270 -11.79 -2.29 20.02
C GLU A 270 -10.71 -2.57 19.00
N VAL A 271 -9.95 -1.55 18.66
CA VAL A 271 -8.82 -1.60 17.73
C VAL A 271 -7.56 -1.06 18.39
N SER A 272 -6.39 -1.44 17.88
CA SER A 272 -5.10 -1.10 18.49
C SER A 272 -4.37 0.08 17.83
N ASN A 273 -4.78 0.48 16.64
CA ASN A 273 -4.07 1.51 15.87
C ASN A 273 -4.97 2.19 14.84
N ARG A 274 -4.43 3.26 14.24
CA ARG A 274 -5.11 4.09 13.25
C ARG A 274 -5.65 3.30 12.06
N SER A 275 -4.83 2.46 11.47
CA SER A 275 -5.20 1.71 10.27
C SER A 275 -6.36 0.74 10.55
N SER A 276 -6.31 0.06 11.70
CA SER A 276 -7.40 -0.83 12.13
C SER A 276 -8.69 -0.06 12.39
N ALA A 277 -8.61 1.18 12.92
CA ALA A 277 -9.78 2.02 13.13
C ALA A 277 -10.42 2.45 11.79
N ILE A 278 -9.60 2.82 10.81
CA ILE A 278 -10.06 3.18 9.48
C ILE A 278 -10.77 2.01 8.81
N LEU A 279 -10.13 0.84 8.79
CA LEU A 279 -10.70 -0.35 8.16
C LEU A 279 -11.99 -0.78 8.83
N LYS A 280 -12.03 -0.78 10.16
CA LYS A 280 -13.25 -1.13 10.91
C LYS A 280 -14.40 -0.17 10.62
N ALA A 281 -14.14 1.12 10.48
CA ALA A 281 -15.15 2.11 10.11
C ALA A 281 -15.72 1.84 8.70
N ILE A 282 -14.87 1.41 7.77
CA ILE A 282 -15.25 1.03 6.40
C ILE A 282 -16.06 -0.26 6.40
N GLU A 283 -15.57 -1.31 7.10
CA GLU A 283 -16.24 -2.60 7.23
C GLU A 283 -17.64 -2.48 7.86
N LEU A 284 -17.77 -1.58 8.83
CA LEU A 284 -19.05 -1.28 9.47
C LEU A 284 -19.98 -0.43 8.58
N GLY A 285 -19.51 -0.02 7.39
CA GLY A 285 -20.30 0.80 6.47
C GLY A 285 -20.60 2.19 7.02
N TRP A 286 -19.75 2.73 7.89
CA TRP A 286 -19.94 4.09 8.41
C TRP A 286 -19.61 5.15 7.36
N LEU A 287 -18.86 4.77 6.33
CA LEU A 287 -18.32 5.66 5.30
C LEU A 287 -18.63 5.11 3.91
N VAL A 288 -18.95 6.00 3.01
CA VAL A 288 -19.20 5.76 1.58
C VAL A 288 -18.41 6.72 0.72
#